data_da90880a3214ee7cd2e149f56d130dc5
#
_entry.id   da90880a3214ee7cd2e149f56d130dc5
#
_cell.length_a   1.000
_cell.length_b   1.000
_cell.length_c   1.000
_cell.angle_alpha   90.00
_cell.angle_beta   90.00
_cell.angle_gamma   90.00
#
_symmetry.space_group_name_H-M   'P 1'
#
loop_
_entity.id
_entity.type
_entity.pdbx_description
1 polymer ?
#
loop_
_entity_poly.entity_id
_entity_poly.type
_entity_poly.pdbx_seq_one_letter_code
_entity_poly.pdbx_strand_id
1 'polypeptide(L)'
;NFNTNYNFAAPQYKWSIFSFNGQTTLFDKLNLNTSLTLEPYQIIFAPDSDIGIRTENFGHFSVQGFNAQFSYPLSNETFSGKEKKDLSKKYSKKGEIRNEEYYFDDDGYARFTQPWTLNINAQYSYNRSLTRFGNKMASLGLDGTLKLTPFWSLSGNLYYDLVTKQIANTRLGFSRDQRSFTINF
;
A
#
# COMPACT_ATOMS: atom_id res chain seq x y z
N ASN A 1 16.79 -5.71 -7.91
CA ASN A 1 18.15 -5.60 -7.38
C ASN A 1 18.51 -6.87 -6.62
N PHE A 2 19.73 -7.34 -6.84
CA PHE A 2 20.34 -8.48 -6.10
C PHE A 2 21.54 -7.97 -5.32
N ASN A 3 21.67 -8.38 -4.07
CA ASN A 3 22.80 -8.02 -3.21
C ASN A 3 23.28 -9.22 -2.40
N THR A 4 24.59 -9.43 -2.39
CA THR A 4 25.30 -10.39 -1.55
C THR A 4 26.77 -9.97 -1.45
N ASN A 5 27.47 -10.41 -0.42
CA ASN A 5 28.89 -10.15 -0.23
C ASN A 5 29.64 -11.46 -0.01
N TYR A 6 30.85 -11.55 -0.54
CA TYR A 6 31.77 -12.62 -0.28
C TYR A 6 32.99 -12.09 0.48
N ASN A 7 33.25 -12.65 1.66
CA ASN A 7 34.40 -12.27 2.47
C ASN A 7 35.52 -13.31 2.33
N PHE A 8 36.58 -12.95 1.61
CA PHE A 8 37.75 -13.82 1.41
C PHE A 8 38.52 -14.11 2.70
N ALA A 9 38.51 -13.17 3.63
CA ALA A 9 39.28 -13.27 4.88
C ALA A 9 38.56 -14.06 5.99
N ALA A 10 37.28 -14.31 5.83
CA ALA A 10 36.50 -15.05 6.82
C ALA A 10 36.89 -16.52 6.82
N PRO A 11 37.19 -17.12 8.01
CA PRO A 11 37.51 -18.56 8.11
C PRO A 11 36.28 -19.43 7.78
N GLN A 12 35.07 -18.95 8.13
CA GLN A 12 33.81 -19.64 7.94
C GLN A 12 32.75 -18.66 7.39
N TYR A 13 31.69 -19.17 6.79
CA TYR A 13 30.55 -18.38 6.29
C TYR A 13 30.96 -17.24 5.36
N LYS A 14 31.72 -17.56 4.33
CA LYS A 14 32.29 -16.58 3.40
C LYS A 14 31.22 -15.78 2.63
N TRP A 15 30.07 -16.38 2.37
CA TRP A 15 28.95 -15.71 1.74
C TRP A 15 28.03 -15.08 2.77
N SER A 16 27.61 -13.85 2.53
CA SER A 16 26.53 -13.22 3.27
C SER A 16 25.17 -13.74 2.80
N ILE A 17 24.13 -13.31 3.47
CA ILE A 17 22.73 -13.51 3.07
C ILE A 17 22.53 -12.98 1.65
N PHE A 18 21.78 -13.70 0.84
CA PHE A 18 21.34 -13.28 -0.49
C PHE A 18 20.05 -12.47 -0.37
N SER A 19 20.07 -11.24 -0.84
CA SER A 19 18.92 -10.33 -0.80
C SER A 19 18.50 -9.96 -2.20
N PHE A 20 17.23 -10.19 -2.50
CA PHE A 20 16.57 -9.82 -3.75
C PHE A 20 15.52 -8.77 -3.44
N ASN A 21 15.57 -7.64 -4.15
CA ASN A 21 14.58 -6.57 -4.03
C ASN A 21 14.01 -6.26 -5.40
N GLY A 22 12.70 -6.32 -5.51
CA GLY A 22 11.95 -6.01 -6.72
C GLY A 22 10.97 -4.88 -6.46
N GLN A 23 10.91 -3.95 -7.40
CA GLN A 23 9.90 -2.91 -7.43
C GLN A 23 9.38 -2.79 -8.85
N THR A 24 8.06 -2.78 -8.99
CA THR A 24 7.42 -2.60 -10.28
C THR A 24 6.10 -1.87 -10.13
N THR A 25 5.72 -1.15 -11.18
CA THR A 25 4.40 -0.55 -11.31
C THR A 25 3.69 -1.24 -12.46
N LEU A 26 2.56 -1.86 -12.16
CA LEU A 26 1.71 -2.54 -13.13
C LEU A 26 0.50 -1.67 -13.44
N PHE A 27 0.04 -1.67 -14.70
CA PHE A 27 -1.14 -0.91 -15.14
C PHE A 27 -1.08 0.58 -14.76
N ASP A 28 0.12 1.18 -14.75
CA ASP A 28 0.42 2.58 -14.43
C ASP A 28 0.03 3.04 -13.00
N LYS A 29 -0.57 2.18 -12.19
CA LYS A 29 -1.11 2.55 -10.87
C LYS A 29 -0.80 1.55 -9.77
N LEU A 30 -0.64 0.29 -10.10
CA LEU A 30 -0.40 -0.77 -9.15
C LEU A 30 1.08 -0.83 -8.79
N ASN A 31 1.44 -0.37 -7.62
CA ASN A 31 2.80 -0.46 -7.11
C ASN A 31 2.99 -1.77 -6.35
N LEU A 32 3.98 -2.54 -6.76
CA LEU A 32 4.38 -3.78 -6.11
C LEU A 32 5.84 -3.68 -5.67
N ASN A 33 6.08 -3.83 -4.39
CA ASN A 33 7.40 -3.93 -3.80
C ASN A 33 7.58 -5.32 -3.19
N THR A 34 8.65 -5.99 -3.52
CA THR A 34 8.96 -7.32 -2.99
C THR A 34 10.39 -7.38 -2.50
N SER A 35 10.61 -8.09 -1.42
CA SER A 35 11.94 -8.44 -0.95
C SER A 35 11.98 -9.90 -0.53
N LEU A 36 13.08 -10.57 -0.88
CA LEU A 36 13.35 -11.96 -0.53
C LEU A 36 14.76 -12.05 0.04
N THR A 37 14.88 -12.69 1.18
CA THR A 37 16.16 -12.90 1.87
C THR A 37 16.38 -14.39 2.04
N LEU A 38 17.52 -14.88 1.53
CA LEU A 38 17.89 -16.28 1.57
C LEU A 38 19.18 -16.48 2.36
N GLU A 39 19.17 -17.42 3.28
CA GLU A 39 20.36 -17.93 3.94
C GLU A 39 20.98 -19.01 3.05
N PRO A 40 22.25 -18.86 2.62
CA PRO A 40 22.89 -19.80 1.72
C PRO A 40 23.44 -21.05 2.41
N TYR A 41 23.52 -21.04 3.73
CA TYR A 41 24.05 -22.14 4.52
C TYR A 41 22.93 -22.97 5.14
N GLN A 42 23.20 -24.26 5.31
CA GLN A 42 22.26 -25.17 5.95
C GLN A 42 22.05 -24.76 7.42
N ILE A 43 20.79 -24.76 7.84
CA ILE A 43 20.41 -24.55 9.24
C ILE A 43 19.94 -25.88 9.80
N ILE A 44 20.56 -26.31 10.89
CA ILE A 44 20.18 -27.53 11.61
C ILE A 44 19.50 -27.15 12.92
N PHE A 45 18.43 -27.84 13.26
CA PHE A 45 17.68 -27.66 14.50
C PHE A 45 17.91 -28.86 15.42
N ALA A 46 18.30 -28.60 16.65
CA ALA A 46 18.31 -29.64 17.68
C ALA A 46 16.86 -30.12 17.99
N PRO A 47 16.67 -31.36 18.44
CA PRO A 47 15.33 -31.89 18.76
C PRO A 47 14.53 -31.00 19.72
N ASP A 48 15.20 -30.43 20.71
CA ASP A 48 14.62 -29.66 21.80
C ASP A 48 14.79 -28.14 21.65
N SER A 49 15.22 -27.66 20.47
CA SER A 49 15.47 -26.23 20.24
C SER A 49 14.77 -25.73 18.99
N ASP A 50 14.11 -24.60 19.12
CA ASP A 50 13.53 -23.89 18.00
C ASP A 50 14.53 -22.92 17.36
N ILE A 51 15.71 -22.76 17.94
CA ILE A 51 16.80 -21.95 17.40
C ILE A 51 17.70 -22.85 16.56
N GLY A 52 17.85 -22.51 15.29
CA GLY A 52 18.72 -23.21 14.36
C GLY A 52 20.17 -22.75 14.45
N ILE A 53 21.06 -23.69 14.22
CA ILE A 53 22.48 -23.44 14.12
C ILE A 53 22.87 -23.47 12.64
N ARG A 54 23.54 -22.42 12.18
CA ARG A 54 24.11 -22.36 10.84
C ARG A 54 25.27 -23.32 10.74
N THR A 55 25.33 -24.11 9.69
CA THR A 55 26.43 -25.01 9.37
C THR A 55 27.30 -24.43 8.25
N GLU A 56 28.48 -25.01 8.00
CA GLU A 56 29.36 -24.62 6.91
C GLU A 56 28.91 -25.14 5.53
N ASN A 57 27.85 -25.95 5.49
CA ASN A 57 27.36 -26.54 4.25
C ASN A 57 26.65 -25.45 3.39
N PHE A 58 27.37 -25.00 2.38
CA PHE A 58 26.87 -24.04 1.40
C PHE A 58 25.97 -24.70 0.36
N GLY A 59 24.99 -23.95 -0.17
CA GLY A 59 24.10 -24.39 -1.26
C GLY A 59 22.73 -24.87 -0.78
N HIS A 60 22.45 -24.84 0.52
CA HIS A 60 21.14 -25.16 1.09
C HIS A 60 20.35 -23.88 1.35
N PHE A 61 19.86 -23.25 0.29
CA PHE A 61 19.15 -21.99 0.42
C PHE A 61 17.87 -22.13 1.21
N SER A 62 17.75 -21.39 2.30
CA SER A 62 16.54 -21.32 3.10
C SER A 62 15.99 -19.90 3.15
N VAL A 63 14.65 -19.76 3.01
CA VAL A 63 13.99 -18.45 3.11
C VAL A 63 14.07 -17.96 4.55
N GLN A 64 14.74 -16.83 4.78
CA GLN A 64 14.81 -16.14 6.06
C GLN A 64 13.80 -15.01 6.15
N GLY A 65 13.55 -14.35 5.04
CA GLY A 65 12.59 -13.27 4.98
C GLY A 65 11.94 -13.18 3.61
N PHE A 66 10.67 -12.89 3.59
CA PHE A 66 9.93 -12.52 2.40
C PHE A 66 8.99 -11.39 2.75
N ASN A 67 9.00 -10.33 1.96
CA ASN A 67 8.07 -9.22 2.09
C ASN A 67 7.49 -8.90 0.72
N ALA A 68 6.18 -8.76 0.66
CA ALA A 68 5.46 -8.28 -0.51
C ALA A 68 4.49 -7.18 -0.07
N GLN A 69 4.63 -6.02 -0.66
CA GLN A 69 3.77 -4.88 -0.42
C GLN A 69 3.16 -4.43 -1.73
N PHE A 70 1.89 -4.16 -1.70
CA PHE A 70 1.09 -3.80 -2.84
C PHE A 70 0.26 -2.56 -2.48
N SER A 71 0.19 -1.60 -3.39
CA SER A 71 -0.58 -0.38 -3.22
C SER A 71 -1.27 -0.01 -4.52
N TYR A 72 -2.57 0.26 -4.45
CA TYR A 72 -3.39 0.63 -5.60
C TYR A 72 -4.26 1.84 -5.29
N PRO A 73 -3.92 3.02 -5.84
CA PRO A 73 -4.73 4.22 -5.68
C PRO A 73 -5.90 4.22 -6.68
N LEU A 74 -7.09 4.47 -6.15
CA LEU A 74 -8.32 4.68 -6.89
C LEU A 74 -8.84 6.10 -6.67
N SER A 75 -9.43 6.69 -7.70
CA SER A 75 -10.07 8.00 -7.61
C SER A 75 -11.17 8.14 -8.66
N ASN A 76 -11.90 9.22 -8.64
CA ASN A 76 -12.85 9.56 -9.71
C ASN A 76 -12.22 9.44 -11.10
N GLU A 77 -10.96 9.87 -11.24
CA GLU A 77 -10.24 9.87 -12.53
C GLU A 77 -9.93 8.45 -13.01
N THR A 78 -9.86 7.48 -12.10
CA THR A 78 -9.62 6.08 -12.45
C THR A 78 -10.74 5.50 -13.31
N PHE A 79 -11.96 5.94 -13.07
CA PHE A 79 -13.17 5.45 -13.75
C PHE A 79 -13.75 6.45 -14.76
N SER A 80 -13.30 7.71 -14.73
CA SER A 80 -13.73 8.69 -15.72
C SER A 80 -12.97 8.46 -17.01
N GLY A 81 -13.57 7.71 -17.92
CA GLY A 81 -13.13 7.67 -19.30
C GLY A 81 -13.09 9.09 -19.91
N LYS A 82 -12.53 9.21 -21.11
CA LYS A 82 -12.31 10.47 -21.87
C LYS A 82 -13.55 11.39 -22.05
N GLU A 83 -14.71 11.02 -21.54
CA GLU A 83 -15.97 11.79 -21.69
C GLU A 83 -16.04 13.09 -20.89
N LYS A 84 -15.19 13.29 -19.86
CA LYS A 84 -15.22 14.54 -19.06
C LYS A 84 -14.89 15.81 -19.82
N LYS A 85 -14.20 15.72 -20.96
CA LYS A 85 -13.83 16.92 -21.75
C LYS A 85 -15.00 17.50 -22.56
N ASP A 86 -16.04 16.72 -22.83
CA ASP A 86 -17.13 17.15 -23.71
C ASP A 86 -18.33 17.73 -22.95
N LEU A 87 -18.57 17.28 -21.71
CA LEU A 87 -19.70 17.78 -20.91
C LEU A 87 -19.51 19.24 -20.46
N SER A 88 -18.30 19.66 -20.13
CA SER A 88 -18.01 21.05 -19.74
C SER A 88 -18.24 22.04 -20.89
N LYS A 89 -18.03 21.60 -22.15
CA LYS A 89 -18.27 22.41 -23.35
C LYS A 89 -19.74 22.52 -23.72
N LYS A 90 -20.57 21.52 -23.36
CA LYS A 90 -21.98 21.42 -23.77
C LYS A 90 -22.89 22.35 -22.96
N TYR A 91 -22.47 22.76 -21.76
CA TYR A 91 -23.29 23.58 -20.84
C TYR A 91 -22.71 24.98 -20.57
N SER A 92 -21.71 25.42 -21.34
CA SER A 92 -21.20 26.79 -21.28
C SER A 92 -22.10 27.73 -22.04
N LYS A 93 -23.04 28.38 -21.37
CA LYS A 93 -23.69 29.61 -21.91
C LYS A 93 -22.65 30.73 -21.94
N LYS A 94 -22.55 31.35 -23.11
CA LYS A 94 -21.62 32.43 -23.43
C LYS A 94 -21.79 33.59 -22.44
N GLY A 95 -20.80 33.86 -21.58
CA GLY A 95 -20.73 35.10 -20.78
C GLY A 95 -20.69 34.95 -19.26
N GLU A 96 -20.81 33.77 -18.68
CA GLU A 96 -20.69 33.59 -17.22
C GLU A 96 -19.30 33.03 -16.83
N ILE A 97 -18.61 33.74 -15.93
CA ILE A 97 -17.43 33.22 -15.25
C ILE A 97 -17.89 32.12 -14.32
N ARG A 98 -17.73 30.88 -14.74
CA ARG A 98 -18.07 29.71 -13.92
C ARG A 98 -16.83 29.28 -13.16
N ASN A 99 -16.95 29.26 -11.82
CA ASN A 99 -16.15 28.38 -11.03
C ASN A 99 -16.48 26.94 -11.46
N GLU A 100 -15.51 26.20 -11.97
CA GLU A 100 -15.68 24.83 -12.50
C GLU A 100 -16.22 23.83 -11.46
N GLU A 101 -16.32 24.23 -10.20
CA GLU A 101 -16.77 23.40 -9.07
C GLU A 101 -18.30 23.35 -8.90
N TYR A 102 -19.05 24.30 -9.49
CA TYR A 102 -20.50 24.39 -9.31
C TYR A 102 -21.21 24.66 -10.62
N TYR A 103 -22.14 23.82 -10.97
CA TYR A 103 -23.12 24.15 -12.01
C TYR A 103 -24.52 23.78 -11.54
N PHE A 104 -25.51 24.55 -11.99
CA PHE A 104 -26.90 24.29 -11.73
C PHE A 104 -27.46 23.56 -12.94
N ASP A 105 -28.27 22.52 -12.72
CA ASP A 105 -29.03 21.89 -13.78
C ASP A 105 -30.28 22.73 -14.15
N ASP A 106 -31.02 22.26 -15.15
CA ASP A 106 -32.18 22.97 -15.62
C ASP A 106 -33.31 23.11 -14.58
N ASP A 107 -33.28 22.24 -13.54
CA ASP A 107 -34.20 22.25 -12.39
C ASP A 107 -33.71 23.14 -11.24
N GLY A 108 -32.57 23.83 -11.40
CA GLY A 108 -32.01 24.74 -10.42
C GLY A 108 -31.22 24.06 -9.28
N TYR A 109 -30.95 22.76 -9.37
CA TYR A 109 -30.15 22.07 -8.39
C TYR A 109 -28.65 22.25 -8.68
N ALA A 110 -27.89 22.62 -7.65
CA ALA A 110 -26.44 22.70 -7.77
C ALA A 110 -25.84 21.29 -7.89
N ARG A 111 -25.22 21.02 -9.01
CA ARG A 111 -24.39 19.81 -9.19
C ARG A 111 -22.93 20.17 -8.95
N PHE A 112 -22.30 19.42 -8.10
CA PHE A 112 -20.87 19.51 -7.86
C PHE A 112 -20.24 18.13 -7.98
N THR A 113 -19.00 18.12 -8.43
CA THR A 113 -18.25 16.88 -8.46
C THR A 113 -17.93 16.48 -7.02
N GLN A 114 -18.19 15.22 -6.69
CA GLN A 114 -17.77 14.64 -5.40
C GLN A 114 -16.45 13.90 -5.61
N PRO A 115 -15.31 14.59 -5.49
CA PRO A 115 -14.02 13.92 -5.62
C PRO A 115 -13.82 12.96 -4.44
N TRP A 116 -13.42 11.76 -4.78
CA TRP A 116 -13.04 10.74 -3.80
C TRP A 116 -11.71 10.10 -4.17
N THR A 117 -11.01 9.65 -3.16
CA THR A 117 -9.81 8.82 -3.30
C THR A 117 -9.95 7.61 -2.41
N LEU A 118 -9.50 6.47 -2.88
CA LEU A 118 -9.40 5.24 -2.11
C LEU A 118 -8.05 4.60 -2.43
N ASN A 119 -7.24 4.39 -1.41
CA ASN A 119 -5.98 3.67 -1.54
C ASN A 119 -6.12 2.30 -0.88
N ILE A 120 -5.86 1.26 -1.66
CA ILE A 120 -5.88 -0.13 -1.20
C ILE A 120 -4.44 -0.56 -1.02
N ASN A 121 -4.08 -0.91 0.21
CA ASN A 121 -2.75 -1.37 0.58
C ASN A 121 -2.85 -2.81 1.08
N ALA A 122 -2.03 -3.69 0.55
CA ALA A 122 -1.88 -5.03 1.10
C ALA A 122 -0.41 -5.30 1.39
N GLN A 123 -0.15 -5.94 2.51
CA GLN A 123 1.19 -6.30 2.92
C GLN A 123 1.20 -7.74 3.43
N TYR A 124 2.19 -8.48 2.97
CA TYR A 124 2.53 -9.79 3.51
C TYR A 124 4.00 -9.78 3.90
N SER A 125 4.32 -10.24 5.09
CA SER A 125 5.68 -10.42 5.54
C SER A 125 5.85 -11.77 6.24
N TYR A 126 6.96 -12.41 5.95
CA TYR A 126 7.42 -13.63 6.57
C TYR A 126 8.85 -13.40 7.04
N ASN A 127 9.13 -13.69 8.31
CA ASN A 127 10.46 -13.60 8.88
C ASN A 127 10.72 -14.83 9.76
N ARG A 128 11.82 -15.49 9.50
CA ARG A 128 12.20 -16.72 10.21
C ARG A 128 13.40 -16.54 11.14
N SER A 129 14.41 -15.76 10.76
CA SER A 129 15.58 -15.41 11.56
C SER A 129 16.17 -16.57 12.36
N LEU A 130 16.64 -17.63 11.69
CA LEU A 130 17.24 -18.84 12.30
C LEU A 130 16.30 -19.60 13.26
N THR A 131 15.02 -19.32 13.29
CA THR A 131 14.05 -20.08 14.07
C THR A 131 13.42 -21.19 13.25
N ARG A 132 12.92 -22.24 13.92
CA ARG A 132 12.22 -23.35 13.26
C ARG A 132 10.93 -22.88 12.62
N PHE A 133 10.22 -21.98 13.28
CA PHE A 133 8.95 -21.38 12.81
C PHE A 133 9.17 -19.91 12.49
N GLY A 134 8.73 -19.50 11.31
CA GLY A 134 8.72 -18.11 10.92
C GLY A 134 7.50 -17.38 11.43
N ASN A 135 7.67 -16.08 11.72
CA ASN A 135 6.57 -15.19 12.00
C ASN A 135 5.96 -14.71 10.67
N LYS A 136 4.64 -14.72 10.59
CA LYS A 136 3.87 -14.28 9.43
C LYS A 136 2.99 -13.10 9.82
N MET A 137 3.00 -12.07 9.00
CA MET A 137 2.09 -10.94 9.12
C MET A 137 1.46 -10.72 7.75
N ALA A 138 0.16 -10.54 7.73
CA ALA A 138 -0.57 -10.22 6.52
C ALA A 138 -1.66 -9.21 6.86
N SER A 139 -1.69 -8.09 6.19
CA SER A 139 -2.65 -7.03 6.45
C SER A 139 -3.20 -6.45 5.16
N LEU A 140 -4.45 -6.01 5.24
CA LEU A 140 -5.14 -5.25 4.21
C LEU A 140 -5.53 -3.89 4.81
N GLY A 141 -5.11 -2.82 4.15
CA GLY A 141 -5.44 -1.45 4.51
C GLY A 141 -6.29 -0.80 3.43
N LEU A 142 -7.28 -0.04 3.86
CA LEU A 142 -8.11 0.82 3.02
C LEU A 142 -8.05 2.24 3.60
N ASP A 143 -7.56 3.19 2.82
CA ASP A 143 -7.48 4.60 3.20
C ASP A 143 -8.25 5.41 2.16
N GLY A 144 -9.26 6.17 2.60
CA GLY A 144 -10.13 6.89 1.69
C GLY A 144 -10.48 8.29 2.15
N THR A 145 -10.76 9.14 1.17
CA THR A 145 -11.35 10.47 1.38
C THR A 145 -12.50 10.68 0.41
N LEU A 146 -13.53 11.37 0.87
CA LEU A 146 -14.68 11.75 0.07
C LEU A 146 -15.06 13.19 0.39
N LYS A 147 -15.09 14.04 -0.60
CA LYS A 147 -15.69 15.38 -0.47
C LYS A 147 -17.19 15.29 -0.65
N LEU A 148 -17.94 15.40 0.45
CA LEU A 148 -19.40 15.37 0.43
C LEU A 148 -19.97 16.65 -0.17
N THR A 149 -19.35 17.77 0.16
CA THR A 149 -19.62 19.10 -0.39
C THR A 149 -18.29 19.84 -0.49
N PRO A 150 -18.21 21.02 -1.12
CA PRO A 150 -16.99 21.81 -1.15
C PRO A 150 -16.42 22.16 0.22
N PHE A 151 -17.27 22.16 1.24
CA PHE A 151 -16.87 22.52 2.60
C PHE A 151 -16.78 21.33 3.56
N TRP A 152 -17.34 20.18 3.21
CA TRP A 152 -17.34 18.99 4.04
C TRP A 152 -16.56 17.87 3.39
N SER A 153 -15.63 17.30 4.13
CA SER A 153 -14.92 16.09 3.73
C SER A 153 -15.03 15.00 4.79
N LEU A 154 -15.12 13.78 4.31
CA LEU A 154 -15.07 12.55 5.08
C LEU A 154 -13.74 11.88 4.77
N SER A 155 -13.04 11.44 5.80
CA SER A 155 -11.84 10.59 5.67
C SER A 155 -12.02 9.33 6.49
N GLY A 156 -11.43 8.24 6.03
CA GLY A 156 -11.49 6.99 6.77
C GLY A 156 -10.31 6.09 6.48
N ASN A 157 -9.90 5.32 7.47
CA ASN A 157 -8.99 4.22 7.29
C ASN A 157 -9.51 2.98 8.00
N LEU A 158 -9.23 1.83 7.40
CA LEU A 158 -9.54 0.51 7.92
C LEU A 158 -8.33 -0.38 7.70
N TYR A 159 -7.82 -0.99 8.76
CA TYR A 159 -6.76 -1.99 8.68
C TYR A 159 -7.28 -3.32 9.21
N TYR A 160 -7.19 -4.34 8.39
CA TYR A 160 -7.60 -5.70 8.70
C TYR A 160 -6.38 -6.63 8.72
N ASP A 161 -6.18 -7.32 9.83
CA ASP A 161 -5.16 -8.36 9.96
C ASP A 161 -5.71 -9.69 9.44
N LEU A 162 -5.09 -10.21 8.37
CA LEU A 162 -5.50 -11.45 7.70
C LEU A 162 -5.05 -12.70 8.46
N VAL A 163 -4.04 -12.59 9.34
CA VAL A 163 -3.53 -13.70 10.15
C VAL A 163 -4.43 -13.94 11.35
N THR A 164 -4.71 -12.86 12.10
CA THR A 164 -5.58 -12.92 13.29
C THR A 164 -7.06 -12.83 12.94
N LYS A 165 -7.39 -12.46 11.69
CA LYS A 165 -8.76 -12.24 11.18
C LYS A 165 -9.53 -11.20 11.99
N GLN A 166 -8.86 -10.12 12.35
CA GLN A 166 -9.41 -9.03 13.15
C GLN A 166 -9.16 -7.69 12.52
N ILE A 167 -10.03 -6.73 12.83
CA ILE A 167 -9.81 -5.32 12.51
C ILE A 167 -8.75 -4.79 13.47
N ALA A 168 -7.60 -4.42 12.93
CA ALA A 168 -6.49 -3.91 13.72
C ALA A 168 -6.67 -2.43 14.09
N ASN A 169 -7.20 -1.63 13.16
CA ASN A 169 -7.45 -0.21 13.39
C ASN A 169 -8.55 0.28 12.43
N THR A 170 -9.42 1.13 12.94
CA THR A 170 -10.43 1.84 12.15
C THR A 170 -10.53 3.26 12.65
N ARG A 171 -10.49 4.21 11.74
CA ARG A 171 -10.69 5.62 12.05
C ARG A 171 -11.63 6.23 11.01
N LEU A 172 -12.55 7.05 11.47
CA LEU A 172 -13.42 7.86 10.65
C LEU A 172 -13.29 9.31 11.11
N GLY A 173 -13.10 10.22 10.17
CA GLY A 173 -12.96 11.64 10.45
C GLY A 173 -13.86 12.46 9.55
N PHE A 174 -14.48 13.47 10.11
CA PHE A 174 -15.21 14.50 9.38
C PHE A 174 -14.46 15.81 9.52
N SER A 175 -14.32 16.54 8.45
CA SER A 175 -13.79 17.90 8.51
C SER A 175 -14.70 18.85 7.75
N ARG A 176 -14.83 20.05 8.31
CA ARG A 176 -15.56 21.15 7.69
C ARG A 176 -14.61 22.33 7.51
N ASP A 177 -14.45 22.74 6.28
CA ASP A 177 -13.70 23.94 5.94
C ASP A 177 -14.60 25.16 6.05
N GLN A 178 -14.16 26.14 6.87
CA GLN A 178 -14.77 27.46 7.01
C GLN A 178 -13.75 28.43 6.42
N ARG A 179 -14.19 29.50 5.81
CA ARG A 179 -13.30 30.47 5.11
C ARG A 179 -12.05 30.88 5.90
N SER A 180 -12.09 30.83 7.24
CA SER A 180 -11.01 31.27 8.13
C SER A 180 -10.42 30.15 8.98
N PHE A 181 -11.05 28.99 9.10
CA PHE A 181 -10.61 27.87 9.95
C PHE A 181 -11.24 26.55 9.52
N THR A 182 -10.60 25.45 9.90
CA THR A 182 -11.09 24.08 9.64
C THR A 182 -11.45 23.42 10.98
N ILE A 183 -12.61 22.79 11.04
CA ILE A 183 -13.07 22.00 12.19
C ILE A 183 -12.92 20.52 11.82
N ASN A 184 -12.29 19.77 12.72
CA ASN A 184 -12.14 18.32 12.60
C ASN A 184 -12.88 17.62 13.75
N PHE A 185 -13.57 16.52 13.42
CA PHE A 185 -14.33 15.68 14.33
C PHE A 185 -13.84 14.24 14.29
#